data_a1921196d3bcf839c836fb21145c6109
#
_entry.id   a1921196d3bcf839c836fb21145c6109
#
_cell.length_a   1.000
_cell.length_b   1.000
_cell.length_c   1.000
_cell.angle_alpha   90.00
_cell.angle_beta   90.00
_cell.angle_gamma   90.00
#
_symmetry.space_group_name_H-M   'P 1'
#
loop_
_entity.id
_entity.type
_entity.pdbx_description
1 polymer ?
#
loop_
_entity_poly.entity_id
_entity_poly.type
_entity_poly.pdbx_seq_one_letter_code
_entity_poly.pdbx_strand_id
1 'polypeptide(L)'
;MLETPRKLVARTFALPEIGDDDGLLRVAACGLCGTDHEQFSGDLGGGFAFVPGHETVGIVDTIGSKAAVRWGVNVGDRVAVEVFQSCRSCPACLEGEYRRCERHGLADTYGFIPAERAPGLWGGYAQYQYLSPDSMVLPVPAGLDPVVATLFNPLGAGIRWGVTVAGTRPGDVVAVLGPGIRGLCAAAAAKEAGAGYVMVTGLGPRDAERLRVVDDFGADLAVDVAVSDPVKALRQATGGLADVVVDVTAKAPAAFAQAISLARPAGTVVVAGTRGGGASAPGFSPDAIVFKELRVLGALGVDTTAYRSALDLLASGRYPFEDLPRRTVGLDAAEGLLLSMAGESQEPPPVHGVITP
;
A
#
# COMPACT_ATOMS: atom_id res chain seq x y z
N MET A 1 -11.48 6.34 16.23
CA MET A 1 -11.84 4.91 16.33
C MET A 1 -13.00 4.62 15.39
N LEU A 2 -12.95 3.56 14.59
CA LEU A 2 -14.08 3.04 13.81
C LEU A 2 -14.93 2.17 14.73
N GLU A 3 -16.10 2.67 15.10
CA GLU A 3 -16.97 2.01 16.09
C GLU A 3 -17.90 0.98 15.44
N THR A 4 -18.44 1.32 14.29
CA THR A 4 -19.28 0.47 13.42
C THR A 4 -19.03 0.87 11.97
N PRO A 5 -19.54 0.13 10.97
CA PRO A 5 -19.47 0.57 9.59
C PRO A 5 -19.91 2.03 9.43
N ARG A 6 -19.09 2.81 8.72
CA ARG A 6 -19.35 4.21 8.38
C ARG A 6 -19.53 5.15 9.59
N LYS A 7 -18.93 4.79 10.76
CA LYS A 7 -19.00 5.61 11.95
C LYS A 7 -17.64 5.72 12.63
N LEU A 8 -16.94 6.81 12.35
CA LEU A 8 -15.76 7.22 13.11
C LEU A 8 -16.18 8.05 14.32
N VAL A 9 -15.59 7.75 15.48
CA VAL A 9 -15.83 8.47 16.72
C VAL A 9 -14.51 8.86 17.39
N ALA A 10 -14.47 10.04 18.00
CA ALA A 10 -13.37 10.42 18.86
C ALA A 10 -13.41 9.57 20.14
N ARG A 11 -12.26 9.03 20.54
CA ARG A 11 -12.08 8.28 21.79
C ARG A 11 -10.77 8.66 22.44
N THR A 12 -10.79 8.70 23.77
CA THR A 12 -9.60 8.90 24.59
C THR A 12 -9.18 7.58 25.20
N PHE A 13 -7.90 7.25 25.07
CA PHE A 13 -7.27 6.10 25.68
C PHE A 13 -6.22 6.57 26.70
N ALA A 14 -6.09 5.83 27.80
CA ALA A 14 -4.96 6.02 28.69
C ALA A 14 -3.67 5.61 27.98
N LEU A 15 -2.60 6.39 28.13
CA LEU A 15 -1.29 5.98 27.64
C LEU A 15 -0.80 4.79 28.49
N PRO A 16 -0.25 3.74 27.83
CA PRO A 16 0.25 2.59 28.54
C PRO A 16 1.56 2.89 29.28
N GLU A 17 1.81 2.15 30.35
CA GLU A 17 3.18 2.02 30.86
C GLU A 17 4.00 1.20 29.89
N ILE A 18 5.16 1.71 29.50
CA ILE A 18 6.07 1.06 28.55
C ILE A 18 7.07 0.22 29.32
N GLY A 19 7.10 -1.07 29.01
CA GLY A 19 8.04 -2.04 29.56
C GLY A 19 9.35 -2.11 28.75
N ASP A 20 10.18 -3.10 29.06
CA ASP A 20 11.51 -3.26 28.41
C ASP A 20 11.40 -3.59 26.91
N ASP A 21 10.34 -4.26 26.47
CA ASP A 21 10.24 -4.89 25.15
C ASP A 21 9.33 -4.13 24.16
N ASP A 22 8.67 -3.07 24.58
CA ASP A 22 7.69 -2.32 23.81
C ASP A 22 8.02 -0.82 23.70
N GLY A 23 7.13 -0.06 23.08
CA GLY A 23 7.32 1.38 22.91
C GLY A 23 6.03 2.13 22.64
N LEU A 24 6.12 3.44 22.66
CA LEU A 24 5.06 4.38 22.31
C LEU A 24 5.55 5.34 21.23
N LEU A 25 4.79 5.45 20.17
CA LEU A 25 5.04 6.36 19.07
C LEU A 25 4.11 7.56 19.17
N ARG A 26 4.63 8.76 19.13
CA ARG A 26 3.84 9.96 18.86
C ARG A 26 3.66 10.09 17.35
N VAL A 27 2.45 9.91 16.87
CA VAL A 27 2.15 9.92 15.44
C VAL A 27 2.38 11.30 14.85
N ALA A 28 3.13 11.39 13.76
CA ALA A 28 3.33 12.63 13.00
C ALA A 28 2.43 12.68 11.77
N ALA A 29 2.25 11.54 11.10
CA ALA A 29 1.39 11.40 9.93
C ALA A 29 0.96 9.94 9.76
N CYS A 30 -0.21 9.72 9.19
CA CYS A 30 -0.69 8.42 8.75
C CYS A 30 -1.30 8.52 7.36
N GLY A 31 -0.75 7.79 6.39
CA GLY A 31 -1.31 7.69 5.05
C GLY A 31 -2.66 6.98 5.05
N LEU A 32 -3.46 7.25 4.03
CA LEU A 32 -4.77 6.66 3.84
C LEU A 32 -4.84 5.93 2.50
N CYS A 33 -5.24 4.69 2.51
CA CYS A 33 -5.38 3.87 1.31
C CYS A 33 -6.80 3.32 1.10
N GLY A 34 -7.01 2.60 0.00
CA GLY A 34 -8.31 1.98 -0.30
C GLY A 34 -8.80 1.01 0.78
N THR A 35 -7.87 0.32 1.47
CA THR A 35 -8.19 -0.59 2.57
C THR A 35 -8.89 0.11 3.74
N ASP A 36 -8.50 1.36 4.05
CA ASP A 36 -9.15 2.14 5.11
C ASP A 36 -10.62 2.44 4.76
N HIS A 37 -10.90 2.70 3.47
CA HIS A 37 -12.28 2.85 3.02
C HIS A 37 -13.05 1.52 3.06
N GLU A 38 -12.43 0.41 2.67
CA GLU A 38 -13.06 -0.91 2.75
C GLU A 38 -13.35 -1.34 4.20
N GLN A 39 -12.49 -0.95 5.16
CA GLN A 39 -12.77 -1.07 6.59
C GLN A 39 -13.94 -0.18 7.01
N PHE A 40 -13.89 1.09 6.63
CA PHE A 40 -14.92 2.08 6.97
C PHE A 40 -16.30 1.68 6.42
N SER A 41 -16.38 1.18 5.18
CA SER A 41 -17.63 0.72 4.59
C SER A 41 -18.13 -0.62 5.16
N GLY A 42 -17.25 -1.40 5.78
CA GLY A 42 -17.54 -2.76 6.24
C GLY A 42 -17.35 -3.84 5.16
N ASP A 43 -16.84 -3.50 4.00
CA ASP A 43 -16.66 -4.43 2.87
C ASP A 43 -15.61 -5.52 3.15
N LEU A 44 -14.60 -5.21 3.97
CA LEU A 44 -13.60 -6.22 4.36
C LEU A 44 -14.12 -7.27 5.33
N GLY A 45 -15.27 -7.05 5.94
CA GLY A 45 -15.75 -7.87 7.05
C GLY A 45 -14.85 -7.74 8.29
N GLY A 46 -15.14 -8.51 9.32
CA GLY A 46 -14.37 -8.51 10.57
C GLY A 46 -14.99 -7.71 11.69
N GLY A 47 -14.27 -7.62 12.81
CA GLY A 47 -14.72 -6.89 14.00
C GLY A 47 -14.63 -5.37 13.78
N PHE A 48 -15.43 -4.65 14.54
CA PHE A 48 -15.38 -3.19 14.64
C PHE A 48 -14.85 -2.80 16.02
N ALA A 49 -14.84 -1.50 16.31
CA ALA A 49 -14.23 -0.90 17.47
C ALA A 49 -12.71 -1.06 17.51
N PHE A 50 -12.04 -0.56 16.47
CA PHE A 50 -10.58 -0.45 16.40
C PHE A 50 -10.14 0.96 15.99
N VAL A 51 -8.86 1.29 16.19
CA VAL A 51 -8.25 2.51 15.68
C VAL A 51 -7.67 2.21 14.29
N PRO A 52 -8.21 2.82 13.21
CA PRO A 52 -7.70 2.60 11.85
C PRO A 52 -6.32 3.22 11.64
N GLY A 53 -5.78 3.04 10.42
CA GLY A 53 -4.51 3.61 9.98
C GLY A 53 -3.34 2.64 10.15
N HIS A 54 -2.72 2.31 9.03
CA HIS A 54 -1.64 1.33 8.94
C HIS A 54 -0.45 1.80 8.07
N GLU A 55 -0.43 3.08 7.69
CA GLU A 55 0.68 3.74 6.99
C GLU A 55 1.29 4.81 7.88
N THR A 56 1.70 4.42 9.10
CA THR A 56 2.03 5.34 10.19
C THR A 56 3.51 5.72 10.18
N VAL A 57 3.77 7.01 10.29
CA VAL A 57 5.07 7.61 10.57
C VAL A 57 4.97 8.46 11.83
N GLY A 58 5.95 8.38 12.71
CA GLY A 58 5.93 9.15 13.95
C GLY A 58 7.31 9.30 14.58
N ILE A 59 7.32 9.86 15.78
CA ILE A 59 8.52 10.04 16.61
C ILE A 59 8.42 9.08 17.78
N VAL A 60 9.46 8.32 18.05
CA VAL A 60 9.55 7.47 19.24
C VAL A 60 9.46 8.35 20.49
N ASP A 61 8.37 8.23 21.23
CA ASP A 61 8.12 9.02 22.45
C ASP A 61 8.73 8.34 23.67
N THR A 62 8.45 7.06 23.83
CA THR A 62 8.98 6.22 24.91
C THR A 62 9.31 4.85 24.35
N ILE A 63 10.40 4.25 24.82
CA ILE A 63 10.84 2.94 24.34
C ILE A 63 11.59 2.18 25.45
N GLY A 64 11.32 0.91 25.55
CA GLY A 64 12.04 0.01 26.46
C GLY A 64 13.45 -0.32 25.97
N SER A 65 14.32 -0.67 26.89
CA SER A 65 15.74 -0.90 26.61
C SER A 65 15.99 -2.03 25.60
N LYS A 66 15.22 -3.12 25.69
CA LYS A 66 15.32 -4.26 24.77
C LYS A 66 14.71 -3.94 23.41
N ALA A 67 13.61 -3.18 23.40
CA ALA A 67 12.99 -2.72 22.16
C ALA A 67 13.91 -1.77 21.38
N ALA A 68 14.57 -0.83 22.05
CA ALA A 68 15.54 0.09 21.45
C ALA A 68 16.67 -0.66 20.72
N VAL A 69 17.24 -1.67 21.37
CA VAL A 69 18.28 -2.53 20.75
C VAL A 69 17.70 -3.33 19.58
N ARG A 70 16.51 -3.91 19.74
CA ARG A 70 15.88 -4.75 18.71
C ARG A 70 15.56 -3.97 17.45
N TRP A 71 15.06 -2.75 17.58
CA TRP A 71 14.66 -1.92 16.43
C TRP A 71 15.78 -0.99 15.96
N GLY A 72 16.86 -0.83 16.73
CA GLY A 72 17.97 0.06 16.41
C GLY A 72 17.58 1.54 16.43
N VAL A 73 16.67 1.94 17.33
CA VAL A 73 16.15 3.30 17.45
C VAL A 73 16.09 3.77 18.90
N ASN A 74 16.04 5.08 19.10
CA ASN A 74 15.99 5.73 20.40
C ASN A 74 14.81 6.70 20.48
N VAL A 75 14.52 7.19 21.70
CA VAL A 75 13.58 8.30 21.91
C VAL A 75 14.00 9.50 21.05
N GLY A 76 13.05 10.08 20.34
CA GLY A 76 13.26 11.20 19.43
C GLY A 76 13.51 10.80 17.97
N ASP A 77 13.83 9.56 17.69
CA ASP A 77 14.00 9.08 16.32
C ASP A 77 12.67 9.05 15.56
N ARG A 78 12.72 9.42 14.29
CA ARG A 78 11.56 9.28 13.38
C ARG A 78 11.55 7.90 12.79
N VAL A 79 10.39 7.24 12.87
CA VAL A 79 10.21 5.87 12.39
C VAL A 79 8.91 5.70 11.61
N ALA A 80 8.90 4.73 10.70
CA ALA A 80 7.71 4.16 10.09
C ALA A 80 7.39 2.82 10.76
N VAL A 81 6.10 2.49 10.88
CA VAL A 81 5.64 1.24 11.50
C VAL A 81 5.07 0.33 10.43
N GLU A 82 5.62 -0.87 10.29
CA GLU A 82 5.10 -1.86 9.36
C GLU A 82 3.72 -2.35 9.79
N VAL A 83 2.91 -2.73 8.82
CA VAL A 83 1.53 -3.21 9.04
C VAL A 83 1.53 -4.51 9.82
N PHE A 84 2.43 -5.45 9.47
CA PHE A 84 2.50 -6.78 10.03
C PHE A 84 3.46 -6.85 11.21
N GLN A 85 3.12 -7.71 12.16
CA GLN A 85 3.97 -8.03 13.29
C GLN A 85 4.73 -9.35 13.05
N SER A 86 5.92 -9.50 13.65
CA SER A 86 6.75 -10.69 13.55
C SER A 86 7.04 -11.27 14.91
N CYS A 87 6.66 -12.51 15.15
CA CYS A 87 7.06 -13.22 16.38
C CYS A 87 8.54 -13.64 16.39
N ARG A 88 9.24 -13.50 15.26
CA ARG A 88 10.66 -13.81 15.05
C ARG A 88 11.08 -15.24 15.38
N SER A 89 10.12 -16.16 15.60
CA SER A 89 10.40 -17.53 16.05
C SER A 89 9.70 -18.62 15.24
N CYS A 90 8.55 -18.33 14.59
CA CYS A 90 7.91 -19.33 13.74
C CYS A 90 8.61 -19.45 12.37
N PRO A 91 8.46 -20.59 11.66
CA PRO A 91 9.10 -20.81 10.36
C PRO A 91 8.91 -19.66 9.39
N ALA A 92 7.68 -19.17 9.22
CA ALA A 92 7.39 -18.06 8.31
C ALA A 92 8.16 -16.77 8.68
N CYS A 93 8.28 -16.46 9.97
CA CYS A 93 9.06 -15.30 10.41
C CYS A 93 10.57 -15.47 10.19
N LEU A 94 11.10 -16.66 10.40
CA LEU A 94 12.52 -16.98 10.18
C LEU A 94 12.90 -16.93 8.69
N GLU A 95 11.96 -17.21 7.79
CA GLU A 95 12.10 -17.12 6.35
C GLU A 95 11.84 -15.68 5.80
N GLY A 96 11.53 -14.70 6.68
CA GLY A 96 11.17 -13.34 6.27
C GLY A 96 9.73 -13.17 5.78
N GLU A 97 8.93 -14.24 5.82
CA GLU A 97 7.52 -14.27 5.40
C GLU A 97 6.55 -13.97 6.57
N TYR A 98 6.93 -13.05 7.47
CA TYR A 98 6.17 -12.73 8.70
C TYR A 98 4.75 -12.24 8.45
N ARG A 99 4.37 -11.86 7.23
CA ARG A 99 2.96 -11.65 6.81
C ARG A 99 2.10 -12.91 7.01
N ARG A 100 2.75 -14.07 7.13
CA ARG A 100 2.15 -15.40 7.43
C ARG A 100 2.54 -15.88 8.83
N CYS A 101 2.85 -14.94 9.74
CA CYS A 101 3.22 -15.29 11.10
C CYS A 101 2.14 -16.16 11.75
N GLU A 102 2.54 -17.31 12.31
CA GLU A 102 1.60 -18.25 12.92
C GLU A 102 0.95 -17.69 14.19
N ARG A 103 1.62 -16.75 14.88
CA ARG A 103 1.09 -16.08 16.07
C ARG A 103 0.14 -14.94 15.71
N HIS A 104 0.51 -14.10 14.75
CA HIS A 104 -0.20 -12.86 14.45
C HIS A 104 -1.13 -12.97 13.24
N GLY A 105 -0.65 -13.58 12.15
CA GLY A 105 -1.41 -13.68 10.90
C GLY A 105 -1.90 -12.33 10.42
N LEU A 106 -3.08 -12.31 9.82
CA LEU A 106 -3.76 -11.08 9.39
C LEU A 106 -4.58 -10.41 10.51
N ALA A 107 -4.89 -11.14 11.57
CA ALA A 107 -5.75 -10.64 12.66
C ALA A 107 -5.05 -9.58 13.53
N ASP A 108 -3.74 -9.66 13.63
CA ASP A 108 -2.92 -8.77 14.45
C ASP A 108 -2.15 -7.73 13.62
N THR A 109 -2.73 -7.26 12.52
CA THR A 109 -2.17 -6.16 11.74
C THR A 109 -2.55 -4.81 12.33
N TYR A 110 -1.60 -3.87 12.35
CA TYR A 110 -1.87 -2.50 12.77
C TYR A 110 -3.01 -1.88 11.96
N GLY A 111 -3.88 -1.12 12.63
CA GLY A 111 -5.09 -0.57 12.02
C GLY A 111 -6.26 -1.56 11.91
N PHE A 112 -6.13 -2.79 12.47
CA PHE A 112 -7.18 -3.81 12.47
C PHE A 112 -7.41 -4.44 13.86
N ILE A 113 -6.45 -4.29 14.78
CA ILE A 113 -6.51 -4.89 16.10
C ILE A 113 -7.62 -4.22 16.92
N PRO A 114 -8.54 -5.00 17.53
CA PRO A 114 -9.63 -4.45 18.33
C PRO A 114 -9.14 -3.54 19.46
N ALA A 115 -9.82 -2.43 19.67
CA ALA A 115 -9.47 -1.45 20.71
C ALA A 115 -9.66 -1.98 22.15
N GLU A 116 -10.45 -3.04 22.32
CA GLU A 116 -10.60 -3.76 23.60
C GLU A 116 -9.35 -4.52 24.03
N ARG A 117 -8.48 -4.87 23.09
CA ARG A 117 -7.14 -5.40 23.39
C ARG A 117 -6.29 -4.25 23.91
N ALA A 118 -5.86 -4.34 25.16
CA ALA A 118 -4.98 -3.32 25.77
C ALA A 118 -3.71 -3.13 24.94
N PRO A 119 -3.22 -1.89 24.80
CA PRO A 119 -3.75 -0.64 25.35
C PRO A 119 -4.79 0.07 24.44
N GLY A 120 -5.24 -0.50 23.35
CA GLY A 120 -6.24 0.06 22.44
C GLY A 120 -5.68 1.01 21.36
N LEU A 121 -4.40 1.37 21.40
CA LEU A 121 -3.72 2.30 20.51
C LEU A 121 -3.02 1.56 19.34
N TRP A 122 -3.79 0.80 18.55
CA TRP A 122 -3.28 -0.13 17.54
C TRP A 122 -3.32 0.39 16.10
N GLY A 123 -3.49 1.70 15.90
CA GLY A 123 -3.52 2.30 14.57
C GLY A 123 -3.11 3.76 14.56
N GLY A 124 -2.80 4.26 13.36
CA GLY A 124 -2.23 5.59 13.16
C GLY A 124 -3.24 6.75 13.16
N TYR A 125 -4.56 6.48 13.17
CA TYR A 125 -5.56 7.55 13.32
C TYR A 125 -5.70 7.94 14.79
N ALA A 126 -4.58 8.26 15.40
CA ALA A 126 -4.46 8.62 16.81
C ALA A 126 -3.24 9.51 17.03
N GLN A 127 -3.22 10.25 18.13
CA GLN A 127 -2.04 11.05 18.53
C GLN A 127 -0.86 10.14 18.93
N TYR A 128 -1.16 8.96 19.45
CA TYR A 128 -0.16 7.97 19.85
C TYR A 128 -0.52 6.58 19.32
N GLN A 129 0.50 5.80 18.96
CA GLN A 129 0.39 4.40 18.59
C GLN A 129 1.29 3.55 19.46
N TYR A 130 0.75 2.47 20.00
CA TYR A 130 1.52 1.49 20.77
C TYR A 130 2.34 0.61 19.84
N LEU A 131 3.60 0.42 20.20
CA LEU A 131 4.53 -0.48 19.51
C LEU A 131 4.72 -1.74 20.38
N SER A 132 4.06 -2.82 20.00
CA SER A 132 4.17 -4.10 20.70
C SER A 132 5.58 -4.70 20.59
N PRO A 133 5.96 -5.66 21.44
CA PRO A 133 7.25 -6.35 21.33
C PRO A 133 7.53 -6.95 19.95
N ASP A 134 6.49 -7.34 19.22
CA ASP A 134 6.57 -7.98 17.91
C ASP A 134 6.44 -7.01 16.74
N SER A 135 6.39 -5.70 17.00
CA SER A 135 6.40 -4.66 15.97
C SER A 135 7.64 -4.73 15.09
N MET A 136 7.45 -4.35 13.85
CA MET A 136 8.51 -4.10 12.87
C MET A 136 8.61 -2.59 12.66
N VAL A 137 9.72 -2.00 13.08
CA VAL A 137 9.94 -0.54 13.09
C VAL A 137 11.12 -0.20 12.18
N LEU A 138 10.96 0.84 11.38
CA LEU A 138 11.91 1.25 10.35
C LEU A 138 12.35 2.70 10.61
N PRO A 139 13.65 2.98 10.79
CA PRO A 139 14.14 4.36 10.81
C PRO A 139 13.79 5.08 9.50
N VAL A 140 13.25 6.30 9.61
CA VAL A 140 12.98 7.18 8.47
C VAL A 140 14.22 8.03 8.20
N PRO A 141 14.69 8.15 6.95
CA PRO A 141 15.85 8.98 6.60
C PRO A 141 15.69 10.42 7.10
N ALA A 142 16.81 10.97 7.60
CA ALA A 142 16.85 12.35 8.06
C ALA A 142 16.45 13.33 6.94
N GLY A 143 15.63 14.33 7.27
CA GLY A 143 15.18 15.34 6.31
C GLY A 143 13.94 14.93 5.49
N LEU A 144 13.57 13.66 5.44
CA LEU A 144 12.35 13.26 4.73
C LEU A 144 11.12 13.75 5.50
N ASP A 145 10.24 14.49 4.82
CA ASP A 145 9.00 15.00 5.40
C ASP A 145 8.11 13.83 5.88
N PRO A 146 7.52 13.88 7.10
CA PRO A 146 6.73 12.77 7.63
C PRO A 146 5.47 12.46 6.81
N VAL A 147 4.87 13.45 6.16
CA VAL A 147 3.71 13.27 5.28
C VAL A 147 4.12 12.53 4.01
N VAL A 148 5.26 12.88 3.42
CA VAL A 148 5.84 12.16 2.27
C VAL A 148 6.29 10.76 2.69
N ALA A 149 6.87 10.63 3.88
CA ALA A 149 7.35 9.34 4.39
C ALA A 149 6.22 8.30 4.55
N THR A 150 4.94 8.71 4.72
CA THR A 150 3.81 7.75 4.75
C THR A 150 3.69 6.95 3.45
N LEU A 151 4.25 7.46 2.35
CA LEU A 151 4.34 6.72 1.08
C LEU A 151 5.27 5.49 1.13
N PHE A 152 5.97 5.26 2.25
CA PHE A 152 6.76 4.04 2.42
C PHE A 152 5.94 2.78 2.17
N ASN A 153 4.66 2.79 2.57
CA ASN A 153 3.77 1.66 2.40
C ASN A 153 3.34 1.46 0.92
N PRO A 154 2.71 2.42 0.23
CA PRO A 154 2.33 2.22 -1.17
C PRO A 154 3.54 2.04 -2.10
N LEU A 155 4.68 2.70 -1.83
CA LEU A 155 5.89 2.51 -2.63
C LEU A 155 6.55 1.16 -2.35
N GLY A 156 6.61 0.73 -1.09
CA GLY A 156 7.04 -0.62 -0.73
C GLY A 156 6.17 -1.70 -1.40
N ALA A 157 4.86 -1.45 -1.48
CA ALA A 157 3.95 -2.31 -2.23
C ALA A 157 4.29 -2.33 -3.73
N GLY A 158 4.56 -1.19 -4.33
CA GLY A 158 5.00 -1.08 -5.73
C GLY A 158 6.29 -1.89 -5.99
N ILE A 159 7.29 -1.74 -5.13
CA ILE A 159 8.56 -2.48 -5.20
C ILE A 159 8.32 -3.99 -5.06
N ARG A 160 7.60 -4.39 -4.00
CA ARG A 160 7.37 -5.81 -3.76
C ARG A 160 6.54 -6.48 -4.86
N TRP A 161 5.42 -5.86 -5.23
CA TRP A 161 4.48 -6.45 -6.19
C TRP A 161 4.96 -6.29 -7.63
N GLY A 162 5.47 -5.12 -7.99
CA GLY A 162 5.90 -4.78 -9.34
C GLY A 162 7.31 -5.24 -9.70
N VAL A 163 8.16 -5.52 -8.70
CA VAL A 163 9.54 -5.93 -8.96
C VAL A 163 9.84 -7.31 -8.35
N THR A 164 9.78 -7.44 -7.02
CA THR A 164 10.26 -8.65 -6.35
C THR A 164 9.40 -9.88 -6.68
N VAL A 165 8.07 -9.79 -6.49
CA VAL A 165 7.13 -10.89 -6.77
C VAL A 165 7.00 -11.12 -8.28
N ALA A 166 6.93 -10.04 -9.04
CA ALA A 166 6.83 -10.07 -10.49
C ALA A 166 8.07 -10.68 -11.16
N GLY A 167 9.24 -10.48 -10.55
CA GLY A 167 10.53 -10.83 -11.14
C GLY A 167 10.90 -9.92 -12.30
N THR A 168 10.54 -8.62 -12.22
CA THR A 168 10.86 -7.59 -13.21
C THR A 168 12.36 -7.43 -13.39
N ARG A 169 12.82 -7.35 -14.62
CA ARG A 169 14.23 -7.28 -15.02
C ARG A 169 14.49 -6.05 -15.88
N PRO A 170 15.75 -5.62 -15.99
CA PRO A 170 16.13 -4.59 -16.96
C PRO A 170 15.71 -4.97 -18.38
N GLY A 171 15.08 -4.00 -19.06
CA GLY A 171 14.56 -4.16 -20.42
C GLY A 171 13.14 -4.71 -20.53
N ASP A 172 12.53 -5.23 -19.45
CA ASP A 172 11.17 -5.76 -19.49
C ASP A 172 10.14 -4.67 -19.86
N VAL A 173 9.10 -5.08 -20.55
CA VAL A 173 7.88 -4.31 -20.77
C VAL A 173 6.90 -4.59 -19.62
N VAL A 174 6.57 -3.57 -18.84
CA VAL A 174 5.70 -3.68 -17.67
C VAL A 174 4.38 -2.95 -17.91
N ALA A 175 3.25 -3.60 -17.64
CA ALA A 175 1.94 -2.98 -17.65
C ALA A 175 1.36 -2.93 -16.23
N VAL A 176 1.01 -1.74 -15.75
CA VAL A 176 0.40 -1.50 -14.44
C VAL A 176 -1.07 -1.15 -14.63
N LEU A 177 -1.98 -1.91 -14.03
CA LEU A 177 -3.41 -1.67 -14.09
C LEU A 177 -3.87 -0.90 -12.83
N GLY A 178 -4.36 0.32 -13.05
CA GLY A 178 -4.84 1.24 -12.03
C GLY A 178 -3.83 2.36 -11.73
N PRO A 179 -4.20 3.64 -11.96
CA PRO A 179 -3.31 4.80 -11.81
C PRO A 179 -3.40 5.44 -10.42
N GLY A 180 -3.91 4.71 -9.42
CA GLY A 180 -3.92 5.18 -8.04
C GLY A 180 -2.50 5.25 -7.46
N ILE A 181 -2.37 5.71 -6.19
CA ILE A 181 -1.06 5.85 -5.55
C ILE A 181 -0.20 4.58 -5.66
N ARG A 182 -0.79 3.39 -5.52
CA ARG A 182 -0.06 2.12 -5.66
C ARG A 182 0.38 1.84 -7.09
N GLY A 183 -0.39 2.30 -8.09
CA GLY A 183 -0.01 2.17 -9.50
C GLY A 183 1.13 3.11 -9.87
N LEU A 184 1.10 4.37 -9.41
CA LEU A 184 2.21 5.32 -9.59
C LEU A 184 3.49 4.77 -8.93
N CYS A 185 3.38 4.27 -7.71
CA CYS A 185 4.49 3.62 -7.00
C CYS A 185 5.02 2.38 -7.72
N ALA A 186 4.14 1.57 -8.31
CA ALA A 186 4.56 0.39 -9.08
C ALA A 186 5.25 0.77 -10.39
N ALA A 187 4.81 1.85 -11.06
CA ALA A 187 5.47 2.38 -12.25
C ALA A 187 6.89 2.89 -11.94
N ALA A 188 7.02 3.72 -10.89
CA ALA A 188 8.31 4.21 -10.41
C ALA A 188 9.25 3.05 -10.03
N ALA A 189 8.75 2.05 -9.29
CA ALA A 189 9.52 0.88 -8.90
C ALA A 189 9.97 0.05 -10.11
N ALA A 190 9.12 -0.15 -11.12
CA ALA A 190 9.49 -0.86 -12.34
C ALA A 190 10.58 -0.13 -13.11
N LYS A 191 10.50 1.21 -13.22
CA LYS A 191 11.56 2.03 -13.84
C LYS A 191 12.88 1.94 -13.07
N GLU A 192 12.85 2.02 -11.75
CA GLU A 192 14.05 1.84 -10.90
C GLU A 192 14.68 0.46 -11.07
N ALA A 193 13.88 -0.57 -11.31
CA ALA A 193 14.37 -1.91 -11.63
C ALA A 193 14.91 -2.05 -13.06
N GLY A 194 14.86 -0.99 -13.86
CA GLY A 194 15.38 -0.93 -15.22
C GLY A 194 14.40 -1.40 -16.30
N ALA A 195 13.08 -1.43 -16.03
CA ALA A 195 12.08 -1.74 -17.05
C ALA A 195 12.28 -0.85 -18.28
N GLY A 196 12.33 -1.47 -19.45
CA GLY A 196 12.54 -0.78 -20.72
C GLY A 196 11.34 0.06 -21.15
N TYR A 197 10.13 -0.39 -20.78
CA TYR A 197 8.89 0.30 -21.09
C TYR A 197 7.84 0.06 -19.99
N VAL A 198 7.17 1.11 -19.54
CA VAL A 198 6.12 1.03 -18.53
C VAL A 198 4.84 1.66 -19.07
N MET A 199 3.75 0.87 -19.10
CA MET A 199 2.41 1.35 -19.41
C MET A 199 1.57 1.38 -18.12
N VAL A 200 0.79 2.45 -17.93
CA VAL A 200 -0.21 2.54 -16.86
C VAL A 200 -1.60 2.69 -17.45
N THR A 201 -2.57 1.91 -16.97
CA THR A 201 -3.98 2.02 -17.41
C THR A 201 -4.86 2.64 -16.34
N GLY A 202 -5.90 3.38 -16.76
CA GLY A 202 -6.94 3.95 -15.91
C GLY A 202 -8.30 3.92 -16.60
N LEU A 203 -9.37 4.25 -15.90
CA LEU A 203 -10.74 4.15 -16.39
C LEU A 203 -11.45 5.50 -16.42
N GLY A 204 -11.60 6.10 -17.61
CA GLY A 204 -12.46 7.23 -17.91
C GLY A 204 -12.21 8.47 -17.04
N PRO A 205 -13.23 9.31 -16.87
CA PRO A 205 -13.11 10.56 -16.12
C PRO A 205 -12.66 10.39 -14.67
N ARG A 206 -12.95 9.25 -14.06
CA ARG A 206 -12.57 8.92 -12.69
C ARG A 206 -11.06 8.99 -12.45
N ASP A 207 -10.28 8.54 -13.42
CA ASP A 207 -8.84 8.43 -13.29
C ASP A 207 -8.06 9.47 -14.11
N ALA A 208 -8.77 10.42 -14.77
CA ALA A 208 -8.16 11.37 -15.68
C ALA A 208 -7.03 12.19 -15.04
N GLU A 209 -7.25 12.71 -13.82
CA GLU A 209 -6.21 13.47 -13.08
C GLU A 209 -4.98 12.61 -12.74
N ARG A 210 -5.22 11.35 -12.40
CA ARG A 210 -4.15 10.40 -12.07
C ARG A 210 -3.35 9.99 -13.29
N LEU A 211 -4.03 9.81 -14.44
CA LEU A 211 -3.36 9.47 -15.71
C LEU A 211 -2.49 10.62 -16.24
N ARG A 212 -2.73 11.87 -15.84
CA ARG A 212 -1.92 13.03 -16.28
C ARG A 212 -0.53 13.06 -15.64
N VAL A 213 -0.34 12.41 -14.52
CA VAL A 213 0.91 12.46 -13.76
C VAL A 213 1.71 11.16 -13.82
N VAL A 214 1.26 10.14 -14.56
CA VAL A 214 1.94 8.84 -14.57
C VAL A 214 3.33 8.88 -15.20
N ASP A 215 3.56 9.77 -16.15
CA ASP A 215 4.85 10.00 -16.79
C ASP A 215 5.90 10.55 -15.81
N ASP A 216 5.51 11.42 -14.89
CA ASP A 216 6.36 11.91 -13.80
C ASP A 216 6.84 10.77 -12.89
N PHE A 217 6.11 9.66 -12.86
CA PHE A 217 6.42 8.43 -12.11
C PHE A 217 6.97 7.29 -12.96
N GLY A 218 7.54 7.63 -14.12
CA GLY A 218 8.28 6.69 -14.96
C GLY A 218 7.44 5.86 -15.91
N ALA A 219 6.16 6.16 -16.11
CA ALA A 219 5.38 5.53 -17.17
C ALA A 219 5.74 6.17 -18.53
N ASP A 220 5.88 5.33 -19.55
CA ASP A 220 6.09 5.75 -20.94
C ASP A 220 4.77 5.89 -21.70
N LEU A 221 3.69 5.30 -21.19
CA LEU A 221 2.37 5.30 -21.82
C LEU A 221 1.26 5.31 -20.78
N ALA A 222 0.38 6.30 -20.84
CA ALA A 222 -0.90 6.35 -20.14
C ALA A 222 -2.04 5.89 -21.06
N VAL A 223 -2.90 4.98 -20.62
CA VAL A 223 -4.03 4.48 -21.41
C VAL A 223 -5.33 4.58 -20.64
N ASP A 224 -6.28 5.35 -21.15
CA ASP A 224 -7.68 5.33 -20.69
C ASP A 224 -8.42 4.19 -21.39
N VAL A 225 -8.75 3.15 -20.62
CA VAL A 225 -9.40 1.95 -21.16
C VAL A 225 -10.88 2.14 -21.51
N ALA A 226 -11.47 3.29 -21.18
CA ALA A 226 -12.83 3.64 -21.62
C ALA A 226 -12.87 4.00 -23.10
N VAL A 227 -11.77 4.49 -23.67
CA VAL A 227 -11.69 5.00 -25.05
C VAL A 227 -10.64 4.28 -25.90
N SER A 228 -9.72 3.54 -25.30
CA SER A 228 -8.61 2.87 -25.98
C SER A 228 -8.45 1.42 -25.55
N ASP A 229 -8.19 0.54 -26.49
CA ASP A 229 -7.81 -0.85 -26.20
C ASP A 229 -6.34 -0.90 -25.76
N PRO A 230 -6.05 -1.26 -24.48
CA PRO A 230 -4.69 -1.23 -23.97
C PRO A 230 -3.76 -2.26 -24.61
N VAL A 231 -4.31 -3.39 -25.11
CA VAL A 231 -3.52 -4.41 -25.83
C VAL A 231 -3.03 -3.86 -27.17
N LYS A 232 -3.91 -3.16 -27.89
CA LYS A 232 -3.52 -2.51 -29.16
C LYS A 232 -2.53 -1.39 -28.92
N ALA A 233 -2.79 -0.54 -27.91
CA ALA A 233 -1.91 0.57 -27.55
C ALA A 233 -0.49 0.08 -27.20
N LEU A 234 -0.37 -0.95 -26.35
CA LEU A 234 0.90 -1.53 -25.98
C LEU A 234 1.66 -2.11 -27.19
N ARG A 235 0.95 -2.86 -28.04
CA ARG A 235 1.56 -3.44 -29.27
C ARG A 235 2.04 -2.37 -30.23
N GLN A 236 1.32 -1.27 -30.37
CA GLN A 236 1.74 -0.16 -31.22
C GLN A 236 3.00 0.52 -30.70
N ALA A 237 3.11 0.65 -29.36
CA ALA A 237 4.23 1.32 -28.72
C ALA A 237 5.50 0.44 -28.64
N THR A 238 5.36 -0.88 -28.40
CA THR A 238 6.49 -1.76 -28.11
C THR A 238 6.72 -2.87 -29.14
N GLY A 239 5.79 -3.05 -30.06
CA GLY A 239 5.80 -4.18 -31.01
C GLY A 239 5.31 -5.49 -30.38
N GLY A 240 5.03 -5.55 -29.07
CA GLY A 240 4.69 -6.78 -28.35
C GLY A 240 3.66 -6.61 -27.25
N LEU A 241 3.67 -7.57 -26.34
CA LEU A 241 2.88 -7.58 -25.11
C LEU A 241 3.82 -7.47 -23.89
N ALA A 242 3.24 -7.30 -22.70
CA ALA A 242 4.00 -7.11 -21.47
C ALA A 242 4.70 -8.40 -21.00
N ASP A 243 5.94 -8.29 -20.56
CA ASP A 243 6.66 -9.32 -19.80
C ASP A 243 6.04 -9.52 -18.44
N VAL A 244 5.67 -8.41 -17.80
CA VAL A 244 5.05 -8.35 -16.49
C VAL A 244 3.79 -7.49 -16.53
N VAL A 245 2.72 -7.98 -15.91
CA VAL A 245 1.50 -7.20 -15.66
C VAL A 245 1.24 -7.14 -14.15
N VAL A 246 1.08 -5.95 -13.60
CA VAL A 246 0.81 -5.72 -12.18
C VAL A 246 -0.59 -5.13 -12.02
N ASP A 247 -1.51 -5.93 -11.50
CA ASP A 247 -2.88 -5.51 -11.28
C ASP A 247 -3.08 -5.04 -9.83
N VAL A 248 -3.11 -3.72 -9.65
CA VAL A 248 -3.36 -3.06 -8.36
C VAL A 248 -4.77 -2.44 -8.27
N THR A 249 -5.65 -2.80 -9.22
CA THR A 249 -7.03 -2.28 -9.22
C THR A 249 -7.85 -2.90 -8.09
N ALA A 250 -8.65 -2.08 -7.40
CA ALA A 250 -9.66 -2.53 -6.44
C ALA A 250 -11.06 -2.45 -7.06
N LYS A 251 -11.93 -3.39 -6.71
CA LYS A 251 -13.36 -3.41 -7.16
C LYS A 251 -13.54 -3.32 -8.68
N ALA A 252 -12.55 -3.79 -9.47
CA ALA A 252 -12.56 -3.78 -10.94
C ALA A 252 -12.41 -5.20 -11.51
N PRO A 253 -13.47 -6.01 -11.47
CA PRO A 253 -13.40 -7.44 -11.84
C PRO A 253 -12.94 -7.68 -13.28
N ALA A 254 -13.24 -6.78 -14.23
CA ALA A 254 -12.81 -6.89 -15.62
C ALA A 254 -11.28 -6.71 -15.82
N ALA A 255 -10.60 -6.05 -14.88
CA ALA A 255 -9.15 -5.80 -14.97
C ALA A 255 -8.34 -7.10 -14.99
N PHE A 256 -8.82 -8.17 -14.36
CA PHE A 256 -8.12 -9.45 -14.39
C PHE A 256 -8.04 -10.05 -15.80
N ALA A 257 -9.15 -10.06 -16.54
CA ALA A 257 -9.15 -10.53 -17.93
C ALA A 257 -8.27 -9.64 -18.82
N GLN A 258 -8.23 -8.33 -18.56
CA GLN A 258 -7.35 -7.40 -19.24
C GLN A 258 -5.88 -7.69 -18.92
N ALA A 259 -5.54 -7.98 -17.65
CA ALA A 259 -4.18 -8.36 -17.26
C ALA A 259 -3.70 -9.62 -17.99
N ILE A 260 -4.54 -10.64 -18.06
CA ILE A 260 -4.25 -11.88 -18.80
C ILE A 260 -4.03 -11.59 -20.31
N SER A 261 -4.82 -10.67 -20.87
CA SER A 261 -4.72 -10.31 -22.29
C SER A 261 -3.44 -9.55 -22.62
N LEU A 262 -3.00 -8.67 -21.72
CA LEU A 262 -1.79 -7.84 -21.85
C LEU A 262 -0.49 -8.64 -21.71
N ALA A 263 -0.49 -9.72 -20.93
CA ALA A 263 0.70 -10.54 -20.74
C ALA A 263 1.08 -11.30 -22.01
N ARG A 264 2.38 -11.30 -22.38
CA ARG A 264 2.89 -12.14 -23.48
C ARG A 264 2.88 -13.62 -23.09
N PRO A 265 3.05 -14.55 -24.04
CA PRO A 265 3.35 -15.94 -23.72
C PRO A 265 4.58 -16.04 -22.78
N ALA A 266 4.51 -16.94 -21.80
CA ALA A 266 5.45 -17.11 -20.70
C ALA A 266 5.67 -15.85 -19.82
N GLY A 267 4.74 -14.88 -19.87
CA GLY A 267 4.76 -13.66 -19.05
C GLY A 267 4.25 -13.89 -17.62
N THR A 268 4.41 -12.88 -16.79
CA THR A 268 3.97 -12.89 -15.39
C THR A 268 2.81 -11.91 -15.17
N VAL A 269 1.79 -12.34 -14.45
CA VAL A 269 0.69 -11.49 -13.96
C VAL A 269 0.69 -11.52 -12.45
N VAL A 270 0.85 -10.37 -11.82
CA VAL A 270 0.73 -10.20 -10.36
C VAL A 270 -0.61 -9.57 -10.04
N VAL A 271 -1.40 -10.23 -9.20
CA VAL A 271 -2.68 -9.76 -8.71
C VAL A 271 -2.53 -9.33 -7.26
N ALA A 272 -2.63 -8.04 -7.00
CA ALA A 272 -2.49 -7.45 -5.66
C ALA A 272 -3.74 -6.68 -5.20
N GLY A 273 -4.57 -6.20 -6.13
CA GLY A 273 -5.83 -5.54 -5.80
C GLY A 273 -6.96 -6.54 -5.50
N THR A 274 -7.74 -6.26 -4.45
CA THR A 274 -8.91 -7.07 -4.06
C THR A 274 -10.16 -6.63 -4.80
N ARG A 275 -11.10 -7.57 -5.04
CA ARG A 275 -12.36 -7.28 -5.75
C ARG A 275 -13.60 -7.42 -4.89
N GLY A 276 -13.42 -7.80 -3.64
CA GLY A 276 -14.51 -8.18 -2.75
C GLY A 276 -14.91 -9.65 -2.89
N GLY A 277 -15.54 -10.18 -1.86
CA GLY A 277 -15.97 -11.58 -1.83
C GLY A 277 -17.01 -11.89 -2.91
N GLY A 278 -16.83 -13.00 -3.62
CA GLY A 278 -17.78 -13.48 -4.65
C GLY A 278 -17.73 -12.73 -5.99
N ALA A 279 -16.78 -11.80 -6.19
CA ALA A 279 -16.64 -11.13 -7.47
C ALA A 279 -16.20 -12.11 -8.57
N SER A 280 -16.89 -12.12 -9.70
CA SER A 280 -16.49 -12.86 -10.89
C SER A 280 -15.41 -12.08 -11.68
N ALA A 281 -14.72 -12.77 -12.59
CA ALA A 281 -13.78 -12.15 -13.54
C ALA A 281 -14.38 -12.20 -14.98
N PRO A 282 -15.24 -11.24 -15.33
CA PRO A 282 -15.92 -11.27 -16.64
C PRO A 282 -14.91 -11.21 -17.79
N GLY A 283 -15.16 -12.01 -18.82
CA GLY A 283 -14.26 -12.09 -19.98
C GLY A 283 -13.01 -12.92 -19.77
N PHE A 284 -12.80 -13.51 -18.59
CA PHE A 284 -11.68 -14.39 -18.33
C PHE A 284 -12.01 -15.84 -18.70
N SER A 285 -11.07 -16.50 -19.41
CA SER A 285 -11.06 -17.95 -19.62
C SER A 285 -9.77 -18.54 -19.03
N PRO A 286 -9.86 -19.59 -18.20
CA PRO A 286 -8.68 -20.28 -17.68
C PRO A 286 -7.73 -20.81 -18.75
N ASP A 287 -8.26 -21.17 -19.92
CA ASP A 287 -7.49 -21.65 -21.06
C ASP A 287 -6.44 -20.62 -21.53
N ALA A 288 -6.71 -19.33 -21.34
CA ALA A 288 -5.76 -18.29 -21.70
C ALA A 288 -4.45 -18.38 -20.86
N ILE A 289 -4.53 -18.87 -19.62
CA ILE A 289 -3.35 -19.12 -18.78
C ILE A 289 -2.56 -20.29 -19.38
N VAL A 290 -3.25 -21.37 -19.76
CA VAL A 290 -2.64 -22.57 -20.31
C VAL A 290 -1.98 -22.29 -21.67
N PHE A 291 -2.72 -21.68 -22.61
CA PHE A 291 -2.20 -21.41 -23.94
C PHE A 291 -1.06 -20.39 -24.00
N LYS A 292 -1.00 -19.51 -23.01
CA LYS A 292 0.11 -18.55 -22.88
C LYS A 292 1.20 -19.01 -21.90
N GLU A 293 1.02 -20.13 -21.19
CA GLU A 293 1.95 -20.62 -20.15
C GLU A 293 2.26 -19.52 -19.11
N LEU A 294 1.21 -18.78 -18.64
CA LEU A 294 1.37 -17.64 -17.76
C LEU A 294 1.72 -18.06 -16.34
N ARG A 295 2.56 -17.25 -15.72
CA ARG A 295 2.74 -17.23 -14.26
C ARG A 295 1.75 -16.25 -13.67
N VAL A 296 0.75 -16.73 -12.92
CA VAL A 296 -0.22 -15.89 -12.23
C VAL A 296 0.04 -15.97 -10.74
N LEU A 297 0.41 -14.84 -10.13
CA LEU A 297 0.87 -14.76 -8.75
C LEU A 297 -0.01 -13.81 -7.94
N GLY A 298 -0.44 -14.24 -6.75
CA GLY A 298 -1.05 -13.36 -5.76
C GLY A 298 0.03 -12.65 -4.95
N ALA A 299 -0.18 -11.37 -4.62
CA ALA A 299 0.71 -10.63 -3.75
C ALA A 299 -0.07 -9.99 -2.59
N LEU A 300 0.35 -10.31 -1.36
CA LEU A 300 -0.24 -9.78 -0.13
C LEU A 300 0.82 -9.04 0.68
N GLY A 301 0.50 -7.80 1.04
CA GLY A 301 1.31 -6.99 1.95
C GLY A 301 2.71 -6.66 1.42
N VAL A 302 3.54 -6.16 2.30
CA VAL A 302 4.89 -5.68 2.00
C VAL A 302 5.86 -6.28 3.04
N ASP A 303 7.14 -6.28 2.77
CA ASP A 303 8.20 -6.73 3.69
C ASP A 303 9.21 -5.62 3.98
N THR A 304 10.00 -5.81 5.05
CA THR A 304 11.00 -4.86 5.51
C THR A 304 11.95 -4.41 4.41
N THR A 305 12.36 -5.33 3.53
CA THR A 305 13.31 -5.00 2.44
C THR A 305 12.68 -4.01 1.46
N ALA A 306 11.46 -4.27 1.04
CA ALA A 306 10.75 -3.38 0.14
C ALA A 306 10.42 -2.02 0.81
N TYR A 307 10.08 -2.02 2.10
CA TYR A 307 9.85 -0.77 2.85
C TYR A 307 11.13 0.08 2.98
N ARG A 308 12.27 -0.53 3.28
CA ARG A 308 13.56 0.19 3.34
C ARG A 308 13.90 0.79 1.99
N SER A 309 13.81 -0.01 0.93
CA SER A 309 14.04 0.50 -0.43
C SER A 309 13.08 1.64 -0.80
N ALA A 310 11.83 1.59 -0.33
CA ALA A 310 10.87 2.66 -0.53
C ALA A 310 11.29 3.96 0.19
N LEU A 311 11.70 3.87 1.46
CA LEU A 311 12.19 5.03 2.20
C LEU A 311 13.44 5.64 1.57
N ASP A 312 14.37 4.81 1.08
CA ASP A 312 15.56 5.27 0.39
C ASP A 312 15.22 5.95 -0.94
N LEU A 313 14.26 5.40 -1.70
CA LEU A 313 13.80 5.99 -2.95
C LEU A 313 13.08 7.33 -2.72
N LEU A 314 12.23 7.44 -1.69
CA LEU A 314 11.59 8.70 -1.29
C LEU A 314 12.63 9.75 -0.92
N ALA A 315 13.62 9.38 -0.11
CA ALA A 315 14.69 10.29 0.32
C ALA A 315 15.61 10.73 -0.83
N SER A 316 15.67 9.97 -1.92
CA SER A 316 16.50 10.31 -3.08
C SER A 316 15.96 11.48 -3.92
N GLY A 317 14.68 11.82 -3.81
CA GLY A 317 14.03 12.86 -4.60
C GLY A 317 13.97 12.58 -6.11
N ARG A 318 14.20 11.35 -6.56
CA ARG A 318 14.22 10.99 -8.00
C ARG A 318 12.87 11.06 -8.68
N TYR A 319 11.81 10.95 -7.92
CA TYR A 319 10.43 11.08 -8.39
C TYR A 319 9.72 12.17 -7.59
N PRO A 320 8.78 12.91 -8.17
CA PRO A 320 8.15 14.07 -7.53
C PRO A 320 7.06 13.66 -6.53
N PHE A 321 7.40 12.77 -5.59
CA PHE A 321 6.46 12.33 -4.56
C PHE A 321 6.00 13.46 -3.65
N GLU A 322 6.79 14.54 -3.54
CA GLU A 322 6.42 15.74 -2.79
C GLU A 322 5.31 16.54 -3.46
N ASP A 323 5.25 16.52 -4.79
CA ASP A 323 4.32 17.30 -5.62
C ASP A 323 3.00 16.57 -5.92
N LEU A 324 2.82 15.35 -5.43
CA LEU A 324 1.58 14.60 -5.62
C LEU A 324 0.36 15.39 -5.15
N PRO A 325 -0.75 15.39 -5.92
CA PRO A 325 -2.02 15.93 -5.46
C PRO A 325 -2.43 15.30 -4.13
N ARG A 326 -2.17 16.03 -3.03
CA ARG A 326 -2.31 15.54 -1.66
C ARG A 326 -3.34 16.35 -0.89
N ARG A 327 -4.06 15.68 -0.01
CA ARG A 327 -4.88 16.33 1.01
C ARG A 327 -4.46 15.84 2.38
N THR A 328 -4.08 16.78 3.23
CA THR A 328 -3.72 16.52 4.63
C THR A 328 -4.79 17.10 5.53
N VAL A 329 -5.27 16.32 6.49
CA VAL A 329 -6.33 16.71 7.42
C VAL A 329 -6.00 16.28 8.85
N GLY A 330 -6.64 16.92 9.85
CA GLY A 330 -6.61 16.47 11.23
C GLY A 330 -7.54 15.27 11.46
N LEU A 331 -7.49 14.70 12.67
CA LEU A 331 -8.32 13.55 13.07
C LEU A 331 -9.82 13.81 12.96
N ASP A 332 -10.25 15.04 13.20
CA ASP A 332 -11.66 15.47 13.13
C ASP A 332 -12.24 15.45 11.72
N ALA A 333 -11.39 15.57 10.69
CA ALA A 333 -11.79 15.56 9.29
C ALA A 333 -11.48 14.21 8.58
N ALA A 334 -11.05 13.19 9.31
CA ALA A 334 -10.65 11.89 8.76
C ALA A 334 -11.77 11.21 7.97
N GLU A 335 -13.02 11.27 8.44
CA GLU A 335 -14.16 10.67 7.74
C GLU A 335 -14.42 11.34 6.39
N GLY A 336 -14.36 12.68 6.34
CA GLY A 336 -14.50 13.43 5.08
C GLY A 336 -13.41 13.08 4.05
N LEU A 337 -12.17 12.85 4.50
CA LEU A 337 -11.08 12.42 3.63
C LEU A 337 -11.31 11.00 3.10
N LEU A 338 -11.77 10.06 3.95
CA LEU A 338 -12.12 8.69 3.52
C LEU A 338 -13.18 8.71 2.42
N LEU A 339 -14.26 9.45 2.61
CA LEU A 339 -15.35 9.60 1.64
C LEU A 339 -14.86 10.23 0.33
N SER A 340 -14.00 11.27 0.41
CA SER A 340 -13.42 11.90 -0.77
C SER A 340 -12.54 10.93 -1.56
N MET A 341 -11.66 10.20 -0.91
CA MET A 341 -10.78 9.24 -1.59
C MET A 341 -11.55 8.07 -2.23
N ALA A 342 -12.70 7.71 -1.66
CA ALA A 342 -13.61 6.73 -2.24
C ALA A 342 -14.41 7.26 -3.45
N GLY A 343 -14.41 8.58 -3.69
CA GLY A 343 -15.26 9.23 -4.68
C GLY A 343 -16.72 9.35 -4.22
N GLU A 344 -16.97 9.32 -2.91
CA GLU A 344 -18.29 9.45 -2.29
C GLU A 344 -18.59 10.88 -1.80
N SER A 345 -17.73 11.83 -2.12
CA SER A 345 -17.91 13.26 -1.84
C SER A 345 -17.99 14.05 -3.15
N GLN A 346 -18.42 15.32 -3.07
CA GLN A 346 -18.42 16.22 -4.21
C GLN A 346 -17.02 16.74 -4.59
N GLU A 347 -16.06 16.62 -3.66
CA GLU A 347 -14.69 17.03 -3.90
C GLU A 347 -13.91 15.94 -4.66
N PRO A 348 -13.07 16.34 -5.63
CA PRO A 348 -12.27 15.36 -6.37
C PRO A 348 -11.35 14.61 -5.41
N PRO A 349 -11.23 13.28 -5.58
CA PRO A 349 -10.38 12.48 -4.71
C PRO A 349 -8.90 12.85 -4.90
N PRO A 350 -8.15 13.13 -3.85
CA PRO A 350 -6.70 13.33 -3.95
C PRO A 350 -6.03 12.00 -4.37
N VAL A 351 -4.83 12.10 -4.90
CA VAL A 351 -4.00 10.90 -5.17
C VAL A 351 -3.48 10.30 -3.87
N HIS A 352 -3.13 11.19 -2.92
CA HIS A 352 -2.61 10.79 -1.60
C HIS A 352 -3.36 11.54 -0.48
N GLY A 353 -4.01 10.79 0.39
CA GLY A 353 -4.65 11.30 1.60
C GLY A 353 -3.76 11.05 2.82
N VAL A 354 -3.67 12.03 3.72
CA VAL A 354 -2.87 11.91 4.94
C VAL A 354 -3.60 12.52 6.13
N ILE A 355 -3.55 11.83 7.26
CA ILE A 355 -4.03 12.33 8.55
C ILE A 355 -2.82 12.74 9.39
N THR A 356 -2.86 13.97 9.93
CA THR A 356 -1.89 14.50 10.89
C THR A 356 -2.63 14.77 12.20
N PRO A 357 -2.41 13.97 13.25
CA PRO A 357 -3.14 14.07 14.53
C PRO A 357 -2.85 15.35 15.33
#